data_71d44eb7bcac4bbb41afbd2207353af9
#
_entry.id   71d44eb7bcac4bbb41afbd2207353af9
#
_cell.length_a   1.000
_cell.length_b   1.000
_cell.length_c   1.000
_cell.angle_alpha   90.00
_cell.angle_beta   90.00
_cell.angle_gamma   90.00
#
_symmetry.space_group_name_H-M   'P 1'
#
loop_
_entity.id
_entity.type
_entity.pdbx_description
1 polymer ?
#
loop_
_entity_poly.entity_id
_entity_poly.type
_entity_poly.pdbx_seq_one_letter_code
_entity_poly.pdbx_strand_id
1 'polypeptide(L)'
;GHGLHGMLSDVRFERLAGTEVLRDFVELPSQLFEHWLTEPAVLKAHARHWQTDELIPDELIARMRAAQHFNQGYETVRYAASALLDLLVHSLPAAEVPADPVAWEAHTLQQLGLPPGVGLNHRLVHFQHLFSSSGYAAGYYVYLWAEVLDADGFEAFREAGDPFDPALAAKLRRHIYAAGNSVEPGAAYAAFRGRAPVVEPLLRKRGLVPELVPAPVSA
;
A
#
# COMPACT_ATOMS: atom_id res chain seq x y z
N GLY A 1 -0.32 -11.82 -0.89
CA GLY A 1 -1.41 -11.24 -1.69
C GLY A 1 -1.31 -11.59 -3.16
N HIS A 2 -0.17 -11.35 -3.84
CA HIS A 2 0.02 -11.69 -5.27
C HIS A 2 -0.18 -13.18 -5.55
N GLY A 3 0.37 -14.07 -4.71
CA GLY A 3 0.17 -15.51 -4.85
C GLY A 3 -1.30 -15.91 -4.76
N LEU A 4 -2.04 -15.31 -3.81
CA LEU A 4 -3.48 -15.55 -3.69
C LEU A 4 -4.26 -14.95 -4.87
N HIS A 5 -3.84 -13.80 -5.39
CA HIS A 5 -4.45 -13.20 -6.57
C HIS A 5 -4.36 -14.15 -7.78
N GLY A 6 -3.19 -14.76 -7.99
CA GLY A 6 -3.03 -15.78 -9.03
C GLY A 6 -3.88 -17.03 -8.79
N MET A 7 -3.82 -17.59 -7.57
CA MET A 7 -4.52 -18.85 -7.23
C MET A 7 -6.06 -18.71 -7.19
N LEU A 8 -6.58 -17.52 -6.87
CA LEU A 8 -8.01 -17.27 -6.74
C LEU A 8 -8.65 -16.64 -7.99
N SER A 9 -7.85 -16.28 -9.00
CA SER A 9 -8.38 -15.75 -10.26
C SER A 9 -9.31 -16.77 -10.93
N ASP A 10 -10.50 -16.31 -11.29
CA ASP A 10 -11.53 -17.09 -11.98
C ASP A 10 -11.95 -16.34 -13.25
N VAL A 11 -11.04 -16.28 -14.22
CA VAL A 11 -11.19 -15.55 -15.46
C VAL A 11 -11.04 -16.48 -16.66
N ARG A 12 -11.71 -16.15 -17.76
CA ARG A 12 -11.71 -16.99 -18.98
C ARG A 12 -10.35 -17.03 -19.69
N PHE A 13 -9.58 -15.94 -19.62
CA PHE A 13 -8.34 -15.77 -20.37
C PHE A 13 -7.17 -15.57 -19.40
N GLU A 14 -6.10 -16.32 -19.62
CA GLU A 14 -4.88 -16.26 -18.81
C GLU A 14 -4.31 -14.84 -18.68
N ARG A 15 -4.35 -14.05 -19.75
CA ARG A 15 -3.88 -12.65 -19.78
C ARG A 15 -4.68 -11.67 -18.91
N LEU A 16 -5.74 -12.14 -18.26
CA LEU A 16 -6.55 -11.35 -17.32
C LEU A 16 -6.39 -11.87 -15.88
N ALA A 17 -5.56 -12.90 -15.67
CA ALA A 17 -5.45 -13.58 -14.39
C ALA A 17 -4.40 -12.93 -13.47
N GLY A 18 -4.64 -12.99 -12.18
CA GLY A 18 -3.68 -12.63 -11.15
C GLY A 18 -3.15 -11.21 -11.31
N THR A 19 -1.84 -11.09 -11.43
CA THR A 19 -1.14 -9.79 -11.52
C THR A 19 -1.23 -9.12 -12.90
N GLU A 20 -1.93 -9.72 -13.87
CA GLU A 20 -2.19 -9.12 -15.19
C GLU A 20 -3.29 -8.05 -15.16
N VAL A 21 -3.33 -7.27 -14.11
CA VAL A 21 -4.21 -6.11 -13.87
C VAL A 21 -3.48 -4.80 -14.13
N LEU A 22 -4.22 -3.68 -14.09
CA LEU A 22 -3.59 -2.36 -14.17
C LEU A 22 -2.59 -2.17 -13.03
N ARG A 23 -1.48 -1.48 -13.33
CA ARG A 23 -0.37 -1.34 -12.40
C ARG A 23 -0.75 -0.65 -11.09
N ASP A 24 -1.58 0.36 -11.15
CA ASP A 24 -2.10 1.09 -9.99
C ASP A 24 -3.13 0.30 -9.16
N PHE A 25 -3.47 -0.91 -9.60
CA PHE A 25 -4.34 -1.84 -8.88
C PHE A 25 -3.61 -3.10 -8.38
N VAL A 26 -2.48 -3.44 -9.00
CA VAL A 26 -1.78 -4.71 -8.77
C VAL A 26 -1.31 -4.90 -7.32
N GLU A 27 -0.98 -3.81 -6.64
CA GLU A 27 -0.47 -3.85 -5.26
C GLU A 27 -1.59 -3.88 -4.19
N LEU A 28 -2.85 -3.61 -4.56
CA LEU A 28 -3.97 -3.71 -3.62
C LEU A 28 -4.06 -5.10 -2.96
N PRO A 29 -4.04 -6.23 -3.70
CA PRO A 29 -4.11 -7.55 -3.09
C PRO A 29 -2.95 -7.88 -2.14
N SER A 30 -1.74 -7.38 -2.42
CA SER A 30 -0.56 -7.61 -1.58
C SER A 30 -0.59 -6.75 -0.32
N GLN A 31 -0.77 -5.44 -0.45
CA GLN A 31 -0.74 -4.50 0.66
C GLN A 31 -1.94 -4.67 1.61
N LEU A 32 -3.11 -5.03 1.10
CA LEU A 32 -4.29 -5.26 1.93
C LEU A 32 -4.05 -6.35 3.00
N PHE A 33 -3.33 -7.43 2.66
CA PHE A 33 -3.04 -8.50 3.62
C PHE A 33 -2.09 -8.09 4.74
N GLU A 34 -1.30 -7.04 4.57
CA GLU A 34 -0.40 -6.54 5.60
C GLU A 34 -1.15 -6.05 6.84
N HIS A 35 -2.39 -5.56 6.67
CA HIS A 35 -3.21 -5.10 7.79
C HIS A 35 -3.47 -6.19 8.82
N TRP A 36 -3.74 -7.43 8.38
CA TRP A 36 -3.98 -8.54 9.30
C TRP A 36 -2.75 -8.91 10.13
N LEU A 37 -1.53 -8.66 9.64
CA LEU A 37 -0.30 -8.93 10.39
C LEU A 37 -0.15 -8.08 11.66
N THR A 38 -0.86 -6.97 11.74
CA THR A 38 -0.85 -6.07 12.91
C THR A 38 -2.11 -6.18 13.76
N GLU A 39 -3.10 -7.01 13.35
CA GLU A 39 -4.31 -7.22 14.13
C GLU A 39 -4.01 -8.07 15.38
N PRO A 40 -4.44 -7.59 16.59
CA PRO A 40 -4.16 -8.30 17.84
C PRO A 40 -4.64 -9.75 17.84
N ALA A 41 -5.79 -10.04 17.24
CA ALA A 41 -6.33 -11.40 17.16
C ALA A 41 -5.40 -12.34 16.37
N VAL A 42 -4.80 -11.85 15.27
CA VAL A 42 -3.84 -12.61 14.45
C VAL A 42 -2.53 -12.78 15.19
N LEU A 43 -2.01 -11.71 15.78
CA LEU A 43 -0.76 -11.77 16.56
C LEU A 43 -0.88 -12.75 17.72
N LYS A 44 -1.98 -12.69 18.48
CA LYS A 44 -2.23 -13.62 19.59
C LYS A 44 -2.40 -15.08 19.15
N ALA A 45 -2.95 -15.32 17.98
CA ALA A 45 -3.11 -16.68 17.46
C ALA A 45 -1.79 -17.28 16.92
N HIS A 46 -0.94 -16.46 16.32
CA HIS A 46 0.17 -16.97 15.50
C HIS A 46 1.56 -16.48 15.92
N ALA A 47 1.68 -15.33 16.57
CA ALA A 47 2.99 -14.82 16.95
C ALA A 47 3.48 -15.49 18.24
N ARG A 48 4.52 -16.33 18.11
CA ARG A 48 5.11 -17.11 19.20
C ARG A 48 6.61 -16.86 19.27
N HIS A 49 7.14 -16.96 20.49
CA HIS A 49 8.57 -16.88 20.69
C HIS A 49 9.24 -18.12 20.09
N TRP A 50 10.24 -17.92 19.24
CA TRP A 50 10.84 -18.97 18.41
C TRP A 50 11.55 -20.11 19.20
N GLN A 51 11.93 -19.87 20.46
CA GLN A 51 12.54 -20.88 21.33
C GLN A 51 11.58 -21.44 22.36
N THR A 52 10.75 -20.57 22.99
CA THR A 52 9.92 -20.97 24.14
C THR A 52 8.49 -21.33 23.74
N ASP A 53 8.08 -21.01 22.50
CA ASP A 53 6.71 -21.15 21.99
C ASP A 53 5.65 -20.34 22.78
N GLU A 54 6.09 -19.42 23.64
CA GLU A 54 5.20 -18.52 24.35
C GLU A 54 4.52 -17.53 23.40
N LEU A 55 3.27 -17.21 23.69
CA LEU A 55 2.52 -16.20 22.93
C LEU A 55 3.13 -14.81 23.11
N ILE A 56 3.01 -13.99 22.09
CA ILE A 56 3.42 -12.59 22.16
C ILE A 56 2.72 -11.86 23.32
N PRO A 57 3.46 -11.17 24.21
CA PRO A 57 2.87 -10.41 25.32
C PRO A 57 2.00 -9.25 24.83
N ASP A 58 0.87 -8.99 25.50
CA ASP A 58 -0.01 -7.85 25.21
C ASP A 58 0.72 -6.51 25.29
N GLU A 59 1.65 -6.35 26.22
CA GLU A 59 2.47 -5.15 26.33
C GLU A 59 3.31 -4.91 25.07
N LEU A 60 3.86 -5.96 24.47
CA LEU A 60 4.64 -5.84 23.23
C LEU A 60 3.74 -5.42 22.06
N ILE A 61 2.55 -5.99 21.94
CA ILE A 61 1.55 -5.57 20.92
C ILE A 61 1.20 -4.09 21.12
N ALA A 62 0.96 -3.66 22.35
CA ALA A 62 0.65 -2.25 22.65
C ALA A 62 1.81 -1.31 22.26
N ARG A 63 3.06 -1.70 22.55
CA ARG A 63 4.24 -0.92 22.16
C ARG A 63 4.44 -0.86 20.66
N MET A 64 4.20 -1.95 19.92
CA MET A 64 4.25 -1.97 18.46
C MET A 64 3.22 -0.99 17.88
N ARG A 65 1.99 -0.99 18.37
CA ARG A 65 0.95 -0.05 17.94
C ARG A 65 1.29 1.41 18.25
N ALA A 66 1.82 1.68 19.44
CA ALA A 66 2.26 3.03 19.82
C ALA A 66 3.40 3.57 18.94
N ALA A 67 4.28 2.68 18.45
CA ALA A 67 5.39 3.04 17.58
C ALA A 67 4.95 3.24 16.09
N GLN A 68 3.76 2.82 15.72
CA GLN A 68 3.30 2.81 14.32
C GLN A 68 3.31 4.19 13.66
N HIS A 69 3.06 5.26 14.41
CA HIS A 69 3.03 6.63 13.89
C HIS A 69 4.37 7.36 13.97
N PHE A 70 5.41 6.69 14.51
CA PHE A 70 6.72 7.31 14.63
C PHE A 70 7.32 7.60 13.24
N ASN A 71 7.74 8.82 13.03
CA ASN A 71 8.36 9.31 11.78
C ASN A 71 7.51 9.14 10.49
N GLN A 72 6.20 8.99 10.58
CA GLN A 72 5.34 8.82 9.39
C GLN A 72 5.39 9.99 8.43
N GLY A 73 5.57 11.22 8.90
CA GLY A 73 5.81 12.39 8.04
C GLY A 73 7.08 12.25 7.21
N TYR A 74 8.17 11.83 7.86
CA TYR A 74 9.45 11.57 7.19
C TYR A 74 9.31 10.48 6.11
N GLU A 75 8.73 9.34 6.45
CA GLU A 75 8.54 8.22 5.51
C GLU A 75 7.63 8.60 4.33
N THR A 76 6.59 9.39 4.59
CA THR A 76 5.68 9.87 3.55
C THR A 76 6.39 10.81 2.57
N VAL A 77 7.17 11.77 3.08
CA VAL A 77 7.93 12.71 2.24
C VAL A 77 9.00 11.99 1.43
N ARG A 78 9.74 11.07 2.04
CA ARG A 78 10.74 10.22 1.34
C ARG A 78 10.13 9.48 0.16
N TYR A 79 9.01 8.82 0.41
CA TYR A 79 8.31 8.04 -0.60
C TYR A 79 7.77 8.94 -1.72
N ALA A 80 7.08 10.03 -1.37
CA ALA A 80 6.54 10.97 -2.34
C ALA A 80 7.64 11.59 -3.22
N ALA A 81 8.78 11.96 -2.61
CA ALA A 81 9.93 12.47 -3.35
C ALA A 81 10.49 11.43 -4.33
N SER A 82 10.58 10.15 -3.92
CA SER A 82 11.02 9.06 -4.80
C SER A 82 10.06 8.86 -5.98
N ALA A 83 8.75 8.89 -5.75
CA ALA A 83 7.74 8.77 -6.80
C ALA A 83 7.74 9.97 -7.76
N LEU A 84 7.91 11.19 -7.25
CA LEU A 84 8.02 12.40 -8.08
C LEU A 84 9.29 12.38 -8.93
N LEU A 85 10.42 11.95 -8.36
CA LEU A 85 11.69 11.85 -9.08
C LEU A 85 11.61 10.83 -10.21
N ASP A 86 10.95 9.69 -9.97
CA ASP A 86 10.66 8.68 -11.00
C ASP A 86 9.85 9.28 -12.15
N LEU A 87 8.73 9.97 -11.84
CA LEU A 87 7.91 10.62 -12.86
C LEU A 87 8.71 11.65 -13.66
N LEU A 88 9.51 12.48 -12.98
CA LEU A 88 10.27 13.54 -13.62
C LEU A 88 11.35 12.99 -14.55
N VAL A 89 12.15 12.01 -14.11
CA VAL A 89 13.22 11.44 -14.94
C VAL A 89 12.67 10.72 -16.18
N HIS A 90 11.56 10.01 -16.04
CA HIS A 90 10.94 9.28 -17.14
C HIS A 90 10.06 10.16 -18.04
N SER A 91 9.82 11.42 -17.65
CA SER A 91 9.16 12.43 -18.51
C SER A 91 10.13 13.24 -19.35
N LEU A 92 11.45 13.07 -19.16
CA LEU A 92 12.44 13.78 -19.93
C LEU A 92 12.47 13.30 -21.38
N PRO A 93 12.57 14.22 -22.37
CA PRO A 93 12.93 13.85 -23.72
C PRO A 93 14.29 13.14 -23.76
N ALA A 94 14.51 12.23 -24.69
CA ALA A 94 15.76 11.47 -24.80
C ALA A 94 17.01 12.37 -24.90
N ALA A 95 16.88 13.56 -25.52
CA ALA A 95 17.97 14.53 -25.63
C ALA A 95 18.30 15.26 -24.31
N GLU A 96 17.41 15.20 -23.32
CA GLU A 96 17.53 15.88 -22.03
C GLU A 96 17.90 14.92 -20.89
N VAL A 97 18.14 13.64 -21.22
CA VAL A 97 18.60 12.67 -20.21
C VAL A 97 19.92 13.14 -19.61
N PRO A 98 20.00 13.28 -18.27
CA PRO A 98 21.16 13.88 -17.61
C PRO A 98 22.43 13.02 -17.78
N ALA A 99 23.52 13.65 -18.24
CA ALA A 99 24.83 12.99 -18.29
C ALA A 99 25.39 12.69 -16.89
N ASP A 100 25.01 13.50 -15.88
CA ASP A 100 25.29 13.26 -14.47
C ASP A 100 23.96 13.11 -13.71
N PRO A 101 23.46 11.87 -13.53
CA PRO A 101 22.21 11.63 -12.83
C PRO A 101 22.28 11.95 -11.34
N VAL A 102 23.47 11.96 -10.74
CA VAL A 102 23.65 12.29 -9.31
C VAL A 102 23.46 13.79 -9.08
N ALA A 103 24.08 14.62 -9.93
CA ALA A 103 23.89 16.07 -9.88
C ALA A 103 22.45 16.47 -10.23
N TRP A 104 21.84 15.83 -11.22
CA TRP A 104 20.45 16.05 -11.59
C TRP A 104 19.48 15.70 -10.45
N GLU A 105 19.66 14.55 -9.79
CA GLU A 105 18.89 14.15 -8.60
C GLU A 105 18.95 15.23 -7.53
N ALA A 106 20.16 15.64 -7.14
CA ALA A 106 20.35 16.64 -6.09
C ALA A 106 19.66 17.98 -6.42
N HIS A 107 19.82 18.46 -7.66
CA HIS A 107 19.17 19.67 -8.14
C HIS A 107 17.63 19.55 -8.13
N THR A 108 17.10 18.46 -8.63
CA THR A 108 15.65 18.21 -8.69
C THR A 108 15.03 18.14 -7.30
N LEU A 109 15.67 17.44 -6.36
CA LEU A 109 15.19 17.37 -4.97
C LEU A 109 15.18 18.74 -4.29
N GLN A 110 16.18 19.58 -4.58
CA GLN A 110 16.20 20.96 -4.10
C GLN A 110 15.04 21.76 -4.69
N GLN A 111 14.76 21.62 -5.99
CA GLN A 111 13.62 22.29 -6.64
C GLN A 111 12.26 21.83 -6.08
N LEU A 112 12.14 20.57 -5.73
CA LEU A 112 10.95 19.99 -5.06
C LEU A 112 10.80 20.48 -3.60
N GLY A 113 11.79 21.20 -3.07
CA GLY A 113 11.76 21.71 -1.70
C GLY A 113 11.92 20.63 -0.64
N LEU A 114 12.64 19.54 -0.97
CA LEU A 114 12.88 18.47 0.01
C LEU A 114 13.67 19.02 1.21
N PRO A 115 13.19 18.82 2.46
CA PRO A 115 13.87 19.33 3.64
C PRO A 115 15.30 18.81 3.76
N PRO A 116 16.26 19.62 4.23
CA PRO A 116 17.61 19.18 4.50
C PRO A 116 17.62 17.96 5.44
N GLY A 117 18.40 16.93 5.10
CA GLY A 117 18.48 15.68 5.87
C GLY A 117 17.44 14.63 5.52
N VAL A 118 16.44 14.94 4.69
CA VAL A 118 15.54 13.94 4.11
C VAL A 118 16.15 13.44 2.80
N GLY A 119 16.47 12.15 2.74
CA GLY A 119 16.96 11.48 1.53
C GLY A 119 15.90 10.62 0.88
N LEU A 120 16.16 10.16 -0.32
CA LEU A 120 15.35 9.15 -1.01
C LEU A 120 15.52 7.76 -0.36
N ASN A 121 14.57 6.85 -0.58
CA ASN A 121 14.74 5.44 -0.21
C ASN A 121 15.95 4.82 -0.92
N HIS A 122 16.10 5.13 -2.21
CA HIS A 122 17.22 4.73 -3.04
C HIS A 122 17.68 5.93 -3.87
N ARG A 123 18.96 6.14 -3.98
CA ARG A 123 19.49 7.09 -4.96
C ARG A 123 19.09 6.63 -6.35
N LEU A 124 18.82 7.57 -7.26
CA LEU A 124 18.36 7.27 -8.62
C LEU A 124 19.26 6.22 -9.32
N VAL A 125 20.58 6.36 -9.19
CA VAL A 125 21.57 5.43 -9.79
C VAL A 125 21.59 4.02 -9.18
N HIS A 126 20.97 3.84 -8.02
CA HIS A 126 20.84 2.54 -7.33
C HIS A 126 19.41 2.01 -7.34
N PHE A 127 18.47 2.75 -7.97
CA PHE A 127 17.05 2.41 -7.93
C PHE A 127 16.71 1.38 -9.00
N GLN A 128 17.23 0.18 -8.84
CA GLN A 128 17.06 -0.92 -9.78
C GLN A 128 15.58 -1.18 -10.12
N HIS A 129 14.68 -0.99 -9.16
CA HIS A 129 13.23 -1.17 -9.33
C HIS A 129 12.66 -0.37 -10.51
N LEU A 130 13.17 0.84 -10.74
CA LEU A 130 12.71 1.72 -11.83
C LEU A 130 13.38 1.42 -13.17
N PHE A 131 14.58 0.83 -13.16
CA PHE A 131 15.43 0.73 -14.35
C PHE A 131 15.74 -0.70 -14.81
N SER A 132 15.34 -1.74 -14.05
CA SER A 132 15.54 -3.14 -14.46
C SER A 132 14.67 -3.56 -15.63
N SER A 133 13.52 -2.89 -15.82
CA SER A 133 12.61 -3.10 -16.94
C SER A 133 11.70 -1.89 -17.11
N SER A 134 10.93 -1.81 -18.20
CA SER A 134 9.88 -0.80 -18.36
C SER A 134 8.70 -0.98 -17.38
N GLY A 135 8.74 -2.04 -16.60
CA GLY A 135 7.65 -2.42 -15.71
C GLY A 135 7.24 -1.34 -14.72
N TYR A 136 8.17 -0.66 -14.06
CA TYR A 136 7.90 0.37 -13.06
C TYR A 136 8.42 1.77 -13.46
N ALA A 137 8.88 1.95 -14.68
CA ALA A 137 9.27 3.26 -15.19
C ALA A 137 8.07 4.23 -15.14
N ALA A 138 8.23 5.39 -14.49
CA ALA A 138 7.17 6.34 -14.18
C ALA A 138 6.00 5.72 -13.39
N GLY A 139 6.21 4.62 -12.70
CA GLY A 139 5.19 3.83 -12.04
C GLY A 139 5.35 3.67 -10.53
N TYR A 140 6.37 4.27 -9.91
CA TYR A 140 6.61 4.05 -8.48
C TYR A 140 5.52 4.62 -7.57
N TYR A 141 4.74 5.59 -8.04
CA TYR A 141 3.60 6.16 -7.32
C TYR A 141 2.52 5.14 -6.97
N VAL A 142 2.47 4.00 -7.68
CA VAL A 142 1.40 2.99 -7.55
C VAL A 142 1.29 2.40 -6.15
N TYR A 143 2.40 2.31 -5.41
CA TYR A 143 2.38 1.79 -4.03
C TYR A 143 1.63 2.72 -3.08
N LEU A 144 1.80 4.04 -3.23
CA LEU A 144 1.04 5.00 -2.44
C LEU A 144 -0.44 5.04 -2.85
N TRP A 145 -0.70 4.89 -4.14
CA TRP A 145 -2.08 4.78 -4.65
C TRP A 145 -2.76 3.51 -4.11
N ALA A 146 -2.08 2.36 -4.19
CA ALA A 146 -2.58 1.11 -3.64
C ALA A 146 -2.78 1.19 -2.12
N GLU A 147 -1.93 1.96 -1.41
CA GLU A 147 -2.10 2.16 0.03
C GLU A 147 -3.37 2.95 0.39
N VAL A 148 -3.84 3.85 -0.48
CA VAL A 148 -5.18 4.45 -0.34
C VAL A 148 -6.25 3.37 -0.46
N LEU A 149 -6.12 2.48 -1.45
CA LEU A 149 -7.09 1.41 -1.68
C LEU A 149 -7.09 0.38 -0.55
N ASP A 150 -5.91 -0.03 -0.07
CA ASP A 150 -5.78 -1.03 0.98
C ASP A 150 -6.30 -0.51 2.33
N ALA A 151 -5.95 0.72 2.71
CA ALA A 151 -6.40 1.32 3.95
C ALA A 151 -7.92 1.49 3.97
N ASP A 152 -8.51 2.02 2.90
CA ASP A 152 -9.96 2.15 2.78
C ASP A 152 -10.66 0.78 2.62
N GLY A 153 -10.05 -0.17 1.95
CA GLY A 153 -10.55 -1.54 1.83
C GLY A 153 -10.57 -2.28 3.17
N PHE A 154 -9.53 -2.15 3.98
CA PHE A 154 -9.49 -2.74 5.31
C PHE A 154 -10.45 -2.04 6.30
N GLU A 155 -10.70 -0.75 6.11
CA GLU A 155 -11.68 -0.01 6.91
C GLU A 155 -13.08 -0.64 6.84
N ALA A 156 -13.46 -1.31 5.74
CA ALA A 156 -14.71 -2.05 5.66
C ALA A 156 -14.82 -3.11 6.77
N PHE A 157 -13.74 -3.83 7.06
CA PHE A 157 -13.70 -4.84 8.13
C PHE A 157 -13.74 -4.20 9.51
N ARG A 158 -13.13 -3.03 9.68
CA ARG A 158 -13.20 -2.24 10.92
C ARG A 158 -14.61 -1.72 11.17
N GLU A 159 -15.27 -1.19 10.14
CA GLU A 159 -16.66 -0.73 10.18
C GLU A 159 -17.62 -1.88 10.54
N ALA A 160 -17.35 -3.10 10.09
CA ALA A 160 -18.11 -4.30 10.45
C ALA A 160 -17.83 -4.79 11.89
N GLY A 161 -16.73 -4.32 12.51
CA GLY A 161 -16.31 -4.75 13.84
C GLY A 161 -15.67 -6.14 13.88
N ASP A 162 -15.44 -6.77 12.74
CA ASP A 162 -14.83 -8.10 12.63
C ASP A 162 -13.82 -8.14 11.48
N PRO A 163 -12.51 -8.25 11.74
CA PRO A 163 -11.50 -8.36 10.70
C PRO A 163 -11.60 -9.67 9.89
N PHE A 164 -12.43 -10.60 10.32
CA PHE A 164 -12.68 -11.88 9.66
C PHE A 164 -14.11 -12.02 9.15
N ASP A 165 -14.85 -10.92 8.99
CA ASP A 165 -16.23 -10.95 8.49
C ASP A 165 -16.34 -11.77 7.19
N PRO A 166 -17.09 -12.89 7.19
CA PRO A 166 -17.14 -13.80 6.05
C PRO A 166 -17.85 -13.21 4.82
N ALA A 167 -18.78 -12.27 5.01
CA ALA A 167 -19.50 -11.64 3.91
C ALA A 167 -18.60 -10.64 3.18
N LEU A 168 -17.81 -9.86 3.92
CA LEU A 168 -16.80 -8.97 3.34
C LEU A 168 -15.66 -9.77 2.68
N ALA A 169 -15.19 -10.84 3.32
CA ALA A 169 -14.20 -11.74 2.74
C ALA A 169 -14.68 -12.35 1.41
N ALA A 170 -15.95 -12.75 1.33
CA ALA A 170 -16.54 -13.25 0.09
C ALA A 170 -16.62 -12.17 -1.01
N LYS A 171 -16.97 -10.93 -0.66
CA LYS A 171 -16.95 -9.80 -1.60
C LYS A 171 -15.53 -9.50 -2.08
N LEU A 172 -14.56 -9.44 -1.16
CA LEU A 172 -13.15 -9.23 -1.46
C LEU A 172 -12.63 -10.31 -2.44
N ARG A 173 -12.89 -11.57 -2.11
CA ARG A 173 -12.55 -12.70 -3.00
C ARG A 173 -13.17 -12.55 -4.37
N ARG A 174 -14.47 -12.29 -4.44
CA ARG A 174 -15.22 -12.24 -5.70
C ARG A 174 -14.82 -11.08 -6.59
N HIS A 175 -14.72 -9.88 -6.02
CA HIS A 175 -14.59 -8.66 -6.81
C HIS A 175 -13.15 -8.21 -7.01
N ILE A 176 -12.22 -8.60 -6.12
CA ILE A 176 -10.81 -8.23 -6.23
C ILE A 176 -9.98 -9.40 -6.73
N TYR A 177 -10.01 -10.56 -6.04
CA TYR A 177 -9.12 -11.68 -6.38
C TYR A 177 -9.60 -12.48 -7.60
N ALA A 178 -10.87 -12.88 -7.63
CA ALA A 178 -11.39 -13.73 -8.71
C ALA A 178 -11.62 -12.96 -10.02
N ALA A 179 -11.91 -11.67 -9.94
CA ALA A 179 -12.22 -10.87 -11.11
C ALA A 179 -11.02 -10.66 -12.04
N GLY A 180 -9.79 -10.69 -11.50
CA GLY A 180 -8.59 -10.36 -12.27
C GLY A 180 -8.79 -9.03 -13.02
N ASN A 181 -8.37 -8.97 -14.26
CA ASN A 181 -8.56 -7.80 -15.14
C ASN A 181 -9.79 -7.92 -16.06
N SER A 182 -10.76 -8.75 -15.68
CA SER A 182 -11.99 -8.92 -16.47
C SER A 182 -13.03 -7.82 -16.21
N VAL A 183 -12.83 -7.03 -15.16
CA VAL A 183 -13.67 -5.90 -14.74
C VAL A 183 -12.77 -4.68 -14.57
N GLU A 184 -13.29 -3.50 -14.92
CA GLU A 184 -12.57 -2.23 -14.69
C GLU A 184 -12.28 -2.08 -13.19
N PRO A 185 -11.02 -1.75 -12.78
CA PRO A 185 -10.60 -1.75 -11.38
C PRO A 185 -11.43 -0.89 -10.43
N GLY A 186 -11.84 0.31 -10.85
CA GLY A 186 -12.69 1.18 -10.03
C GLY A 186 -14.08 0.58 -9.80
N ALA A 187 -14.65 -0.08 -10.82
CA ALA A 187 -15.92 -0.81 -10.70
C ALA A 187 -15.79 -2.04 -9.79
N ALA A 188 -14.70 -2.79 -9.93
CA ALA A 188 -14.37 -3.93 -9.08
C ALA A 188 -14.23 -3.50 -7.61
N TYR A 189 -13.49 -2.41 -7.36
CA TYR A 189 -13.33 -1.84 -6.03
C TYR A 189 -14.66 -1.37 -5.44
N ALA A 190 -15.46 -0.62 -6.21
CA ALA A 190 -16.77 -0.15 -5.77
C ALA A 190 -17.74 -1.31 -5.46
N ALA A 191 -17.66 -2.40 -6.20
CA ALA A 191 -18.45 -3.61 -5.94
C ALA A 191 -18.04 -4.31 -4.63
N PHE A 192 -16.76 -4.28 -4.27
CA PHE A 192 -16.24 -4.76 -2.99
C PHE A 192 -16.61 -3.80 -1.85
N ARG A 193 -16.21 -2.53 -1.98
CA ARG A 193 -16.27 -1.54 -0.88
C ARG A 193 -17.64 -0.90 -0.71
N GLY A 194 -18.49 -0.92 -1.75
CA GLY A 194 -19.79 -0.24 -1.81
C GLY A 194 -19.72 1.22 -2.25
N ARG A 195 -18.51 1.76 -2.51
CA ARG A 195 -18.26 3.14 -2.95
C ARG A 195 -16.86 3.26 -3.57
N ALA A 196 -16.56 4.39 -4.15
CA ALA A 196 -15.19 4.74 -4.54
C ALA A 196 -14.28 4.88 -3.31
N PRO A 197 -12.94 4.67 -3.47
CA PRO A 197 -11.98 4.84 -2.40
C PRO A 197 -11.92 6.29 -1.91
N VAL A 198 -11.55 6.46 -0.64
CA VAL A 198 -11.29 7.76 -0.02
C VAL A 198 -9.93 7.73 0.68
N VAL A 199 -9.30 8.89 0.83
CA VAL A 199 -7.92 8.99 1.36
C VAL A 199 -7.85 8.98 2.89
N GLU A 200 -8.92 9.31 3.57
CA GLU A 200 -8.97 9.50 5.02
C GLU A 200 -8.50 8.28 5.82
N PRO A 201 -8.83 7.02 5.47
CA PRO A 201 -8.32 5.84 6.16
C PRO A 201 -6.79 5.75 6.11
N LEU A 202 -6.15 6.10 4.99
CA LEU A 202 -4.70 6.17 4.89
C LEU A 202 -4.11 7.24 5.80
N LEU A 203 -4.72 8.44 5.80
CA LEU A 203 -4.24 9.54 6.64
C LEU A 203 -4.33 9.18 8.13
N ARG A 204 -5.40 8.48 8.55
CA ARG A 204 -5.52 7.92 9.91
C ARG A 204 -4.46 6.86 10.18
N LYS A 205 -4.28 5.90 9.28
CA LYS A 205 -3.24 4.85 9.38
C LYS A 205 -1.86 5.44 9.60
N ARG A 206 -1.57 6.59 8.99
CA ARG A 206 -0.30 7.31 9.12
C ARG A 206 -0.26 8.33 10.28
N GLY A 207 -1.33 8.47 11.05
CA GLY A 207 -1.41 9.45 12.14
C GLY A 207 -1.36 10.90 11.67
N LEU A 208 -1.72 11.19 10.42
CA LEU A 208 -1.72 12.53 9.84
C LEU A 208 -3.05 13.27 10.07
N VAL A 209 -4.08 12.56 10.50
CA VAL A 209 -5.37 13.12 10.96
C VAL A 209 -5.80 12.38 12.23
N PRO A 210 -6.60 13.00 13.12
CA PRO A 210 -7.11 12.34 14.31
C PRO A 210 -7.89 11.07 13.98
N GLU A 211 -7.79 10.04 14.85
CA GLU A 211 -8.68 8.89 14.78
C GLU A 211 -10.13 9.34 15.02
N LEU A 212 -11.06 8.73 14.27
CA LEU A 212 -12.48 8.93 14.55
C LEU A 212 -12.76 8.29 15.92
N VAL A 213 -13.04 9.13 16.92
CA VAL A 213 -13.54 8.63 18.19
C VAL A 213 -14.94 8.04 17.94
N PRO A 214 -15.16 6.73 18.18
CA PRO A 214 -16.49 6.17 18.04
C PRO A 214 -17.46 6.98 18.90
N ALA A 215 -18.60 7.34 18.32
CA ALA A 215 -19.67 7.97 19.11
C ALA A 215 -20.00 7.06 20.29
N PRO A 216 -20.17 7.59 21.52
CA PRO A 216 -20.56 6.79 22.65
C PRO A 216 -21.84 6.03 22.31
N VAL A 217 -21.80 4.70 22.44
CA VAL A 217 -22.98 3.86 22.26
C VAL A 217 -23.96 4.32 23.33
N SER A 218 -25.05 4.97 22.90
CA SER A 218 -26.15 5.33 23.82
C SER A 218 -26.72 4.05 24.41
N ALA A 219 -26.61 3.96 25.73
CA ALA A 219 -27.12 2.84 26.52
C ALA A 219 -28.63 2.76 26.47
#